data_1916c6f1607226ac51aeb328baa971b9
#
_entry.id   1916c6f1607226ac51aeb328baa971b9
#
_cell.length_a   1.000
_cell.length_b   1.000
_cell.length_c   1.000
_cell.angle_alpha   90.00
_cell.angle_beta   90.00
_cell.angle_gamma   90.00
#
_symmetry.space_group_name_H-M   'P 1'
#
loop_
_entity.id
_entity.type
_entity.pdbx_description
1 polymer ?
#
loop_
_entity_poly.entity_id
_entity_poly.type
_entity_poly.pdbx_seq_one_letter_code
_entity_poly.pdbx_strand_id
1 'polypeptide(L)'
;RVGLRLGVNGLFGNMGVASAPLITGIIIFYSDWKMAFLISGIICIIYGIFFARALKPMELPNGGSPKIKSEKFSHGWRQALLALAISTTFGGFVFTAVTFLVPRYLELYMENLMLSVAMTGLLASFVYAISSFSQVVVGWFIDRISPKIVLFIVSIGKIVFIYLASQFDGYKLLFFMTLAVCFVFGQIPIIDAVMVRYVPDGWRNRVLSMKFVLNLGVGATVLPTCSFMLDKGYKLSELFSFLSLFSVIIVLASILLPSQSSTRAERMIFRK
;
A
#
# COMPACT_ATOMS: atom_id res chain seq x y z
N ARG A 1 -20.86 -4.55 -0.66
CA ARG A 1 -19.77 -4.05 0.21
C ARG A 1 -18.48 -4.08 -0.59
N VAL A 2 -18.23 -3.00 -1.35
CA VAL A 2 -17.06 -2.91 -2.25
C VAL A 2 -15.78 -2.70 -1.43
N GLY A 3 -15.82 -1.84 -0.41
CA GLY A 3 -14.67 -1.53 0.43
C GLY A 3 -14.14 -2.76 1.16
N LEU A 4 -15.01 -3.57 1.76
CA LEU A 4 -14.61 -4.79 2.44
C LEU A 4 -13.94 -5.80 1.48
N ARG A 5 -14.47 -5.95 0.25
CA ARG A 5 -13.86 -6.85 -0.76
C ARG A 5 -12.47 -6.38 -1.17
N LEU A 6 -12.30 -5.06 -1.36
CA LEU A 6 -10.99 -4.47 -1.66
C LEU A 6 -10.02 -4.66 -0.49
N GLY A 7 -10.50 -4.47 0.75
CA GLY A 7 -9.69 -4.68 1.95
C GLY A 7 -9.23 -6.13 2.12
N VAL A 8 -10.12 -7.11 1.90
CA VAL A 8 -9.76 -8.54 1.95
C VAL A 8 -8.77 -8.91 0.85
N ASN A 9 -9.00 -8.43 -0.39
CA ASN A 9 -8.04 -8.66 -1.48
C ASN A 9 -6.65 -8.07 -1.15
N GLY A 10 -6.62 -6.86 -0.61
CA GLY A 10 -5.41 -6.20 -0.21
C GLY A 10 -4.69 -6.90 0.96
N LEU A 11 -5.43 -7.47 1.92
CA LEU A 11 -4.87 -8.30 3.00
C LEU A 11 -4.00 -9.43 2.43
N PHE A 12 -4.53 -10.22 1.49
CA PHE A 12 -3.77 -11.32 0.89
C PHE A 12 -2.54 -10.81 0.11
N GLY A 13 -2.65 -9.69 -0.60
CA GLY A 13 -1.51 -9.05 -1.27
C GLY A 13 -0.42 -8.65 -0.28
N ASN A 14 -0.79 -8.01 0.82
CA ASN A 14 0.17 -7.58 1.84
C ASN A 14 0.70 -8.72 2.72
N MET A 15 -0.01 -9.84 2.84
CA MET A 15 0.56 -11.06 3.42
C MET A 15 1.74 -11.59 2.59
N GLY A 16 1.69 -11.43 1.25
CA GLY A 16 2.85 -11.65 0.40
C GLY A 16 4.03 -10.74 0.73
N VAL A 17 3.77 -9.43 0.92
CA VAL A 17 4.79 -8.48 1.38
C VAL A 17 5.34 -8.87 2.76
N ALA A 18 4.48 -9.30 3.67
CA ALA A 18 4.86 -9.75 5.00
C ALA A 18 5.74 -11.00 4.99
N SER A 19 5.51 -11.93 4.09
CA SER A 19 6.31 -13.17 4.00
C SER A 19 7.73 -12.94 3.45
N ALA A 20 7.95 -11.87 2.68
CA ALA A 20 9.21 -11.62 2.01
C ALA A 20 10.41 -11.46 2.96
N PRO A 21 10.38 -10.61 4.02
CA PRO A 21 11.50 -10.47 4.94
C PRO A 21 11.82 -11.77 5.70
N LEU A 22 10.80 -12.54 6.09
CA LEU A 22 10.99 -13.82 6.79
C LEU A 22 11.69 -14.83 5.89
N ILE A 23 11.17 -15.05 4.68
CA ILE A 23 11.73 -16.02 3.73
C ILE A 23 13.15 -15.62 3.37
N THR A 24 13.36 -14.34 3.03
CA THR A 24 14.68 -13.82 2.67
C THR A 24 15.65 -13.93 3.84
N GLY A 25 15.22 -13.56 5.06
CA GLY A 25 16.05 -13.64 6.26
C GLY A 25 16.48 -15.07 6.59
N ILE A 26 15.57 -16.05 6.45
CA ILE A 26 15.89 -17.47 6.65
C ILE A 26 16.88 -17.97 5.60
N ILE A 27 16.66 -17.64 4.33
CA ILE A 27 17.56 -18.09 3.25
C ILE A 27 18.97 -17.50 3.44
N ILE A 28 19.07 -16.21 3.77
CA ILE A 28 20.37 -15.56 3.97
C ILE A 28 21.08 -16.12 5.22
N PHE A 29 20.34 -16.49 6.26
CA PHE A 29 20.91 -17.10 7.46
C PHE A 29 21.59 -18.44 7.20
N TYR A 30 21.03 -19.28 6.31
CA TYR A 30 21.58 -20.59 5.97
C TYR A 30 22.46 -20.62 4.72
N SER A 31 22.46 -19.53 3.92
CA SER A 31 23.14 -19.49 2.63
C SER A 31 23.65 -18.06 2.36
N ASP A 32 23.34 -17.50 1.21
CA ASP A 32 23.69 -16.14 0.83
C ASP A 32 22.52 -15.36 0.21
N TRP A 33 22.71 -14.05 0.01
CA TRP A 33 21.69 -13.19 -0.58
C TRP A 33 21.31 -13.57 -2.01
N LYS A 34 22.22 -14.20 -2.78
CA LYS A 34 21.95 -14.63 -4.17
C LYS A 34 20.93 -15.75 -4.20
N MET A 35 21.01 -16.66 -3.23
CA MET A 35 20.04 -17.77 -3.10
C MET A 35 18.63 -17.28 -2.79
N ALA A 36 18.49 -16.15 -2.08
CA ALA A 36 17.19 -15.54 -1.83
C ALA A 36 16.49 -15.13 -3.13
N PHE A 37 17.20 -14.57 -4.09
CA PHE A 37 16.67 -14.24 -5.42
C PHE A 37 16.42 -15.49 -6.26
N LEU A 38 17.37 -16.43 -6.28
CA LEU A 38 17.28 -17.65 -7.09
C LEU A 38 16.08 -18.51 -6.69
N ILE A 39 15.94 -18.80 -5.40
CA ILE A 39 14.84 -19.63 -4.88
C ILE A 39 13.49 -18.96 -5.14
N SER A 40 13.36 -17.67 -4.83
CA SER A 40 12.13 -16.92 -5.09
C SER A 40 11.77 -16.90 -6.59
N GLY A 41 12.78 -16.71 -7.46
CA GLY A 41 12.60 -16.75 -8.92
C GLY A 41 12.13 -18.11 -9.42
N ILE A 42 12.73 -19.21 -8.93
CA ILE A 42 12.32 -20.58 -9.29
C ILE A 42 10.87 -20.83 -8.85
N ILE A 43 10.50 -20.46 -7.63
CA ILE A 43 9.12 -20.60 -7.13
C ILE A 43 8.14 -19.85 -8.03
N CYS A 44 8.47 -18.61 -8.43
CA CYS A 44 7.63 -17.82 -9.33
C CYS A 44 7.47 -18.50 -10.70
N ILE A 45 8.53 -19.08 -11.26
CA ILE A 45 8.47 -19.78 -12.54
C ILE A 45 7.60 -21.05 -12.43
N ILE A 46 7.80 -21.87 -11.39
CA ILE A 46 7.00 -23.08 -11.15
C ILE A 46 5.52 -22.71 -11.00
N TYR A 47 5.23 -21.70 -10.19
CA TYR A 47 3.85 -21.23 -10.00
C TYR A 47 3.24 -20.69 -11.30
N GLY A 48 4.02 -19.93 -12.08
CA GLY A 48 3.59 -19.41 -13.39
C GLY A 48 3.25 -20.51 -14.38
N ILE A 49 4.07 -21.57 -14.44
CA ILE A 49 3.80 -22.75 -15.28
C ILE A 49 2.54 -23.49 -14.83
N PHE A 50 2.40 -23.68 -13.51
CA PHE A 50 1.20 -24.30 -12.94
C PHE A 50 -0.06 -23.50 -13.27
N PHE A 51 -0.01 -22.19 -13.07
CA PHE A 51 -1.11 -21.28 -13.36
C PHE A 51 -1.49 -21.28 -14.84
N ALA A 52 -0.50 -21.23 -15.75
CA ALA A 52 -0.73 -21.29 -17.19
C ALA A 52 -1.39 -22.62 -17.62
N ARG A 53 -1.04 -23.73 -16.97
CA ARG A 53 -1.67 -25.03 -17.24
C ARG A 53 -3.07 -25.17 -16.61
N ALA A 54 -3.28 -24.56 -15.44
CA ALA A 54 -4.58 -24.59 -14.75
C ALA A 54 -5.62 -23.71 -15.43
N LEU A 55 -5.19 -22.63 -16.08
CA LEU A 55 -6.05 -21.82 -16.95
C LEU A 55 -6.27 -22.59 -18.26
N LYS A 56 -7.21 -23.58 -18.25
CA LYS A 56 -7.80 -24.01 -19.52
C LYS A 56 -8.30 -22.76 -20.25
N PRO A 57 -8.21 -22.71 -21.61
CA PRO A 57 -8.81 -21.60 -22.34
C PRO A 57 -10.26 -21.49 -21.89
N MET A 58 -10.55 -20.50 -21.08
CA MET A 58 -11.93 -20.17 -20.75
C MET A 58 -12.50 -19.69 -22.08
N GLU A 59 -13.25 -20.55 -22.76
CA GLU A 59 -14.00 -20.15 -23.94
C GLU A 59 -14.77 -18.90 -23.51
N LEU A 60 -14.25 -17.75 -23.95
CA LEU A 60 -14.99 -16.52 -23.83
C LEU A 60 -16.33 -16.81 -24.52
N PRO A 61 -17.47 -16.73 -23.84
CA PRO A 61 -18.73 -16.93 -24.49
C PRO A 61 -18.71 -16.13 -25.78
N ASN A 62 -19.03 -16.77 -26.94
CA ASN A 62 -19.13 -16.12 -28.24
C ASN A 62 -20.32 -15.10 -28.25
N GLY A 63 -20.36 -14.28 -27.30
CA GLY A 63 -21.26 -13.16 -27.14
C GLY A 63 -20.41 -11.90 -27.12
N GLY A 64 -20.54 -11.14 -28.19
CA GLY A 64 -19.78 -9.96 -28.51
C GLY A 64 -19.36 -9.15 -27.29
N SER A 65 -18.20 -8.55 -27.40
CA SER A 65 -17.66 -7.64 -26.38
C SER A 65 -18.81 -6.93 -25.68
N PRO A 66 -18.99 -7.04 -24.37
CA PRO A 66 -20.09 -6.37 -23.72
C PRO A 66 -20.04 -4.92 -24.21
N LYS A 67 -21.12 -4.47 -24.89
CA LYS A 67 -21.21 -3.09 -25.36
C LYS A 67 -20.92 -2.24 -24.16
N ILE A 68 -19.71 -1.71 -24.08
CA ILE A 68 -19.30 -0.79 -23.01
C ILE A 68 -20.30 0.35 -23.14
N LYS A 69 -21.36 0.33 -22.32
CA LYS A 69 -22.18 1.51 -22.15
C LYS A 69 -21.19 2.62 -21.84
N SER A 70 -21.16 3.68 -22.64
CA SER A 70 -20.31 4.83 -22.39
C SER A 70 -20.81 5.51 -21.11
N GLU A 71 -20.45 4.91 -19.99
CA GLU A 71 -20.75 5.46 -18.68
C GLU A 71 -19.94 6.76 -18.57
N LYS A 72 -20.66 7.83 -18.30
CA LYS A 72 -20.03 9.12 -18.06
C LYS A 72 -19.26 9.07 -16.75
N PHE A 73 -18.15 9.80 -16.69
CA PHE A 73 -17.41 10.01 -15.44
C PHE A 73 -18.34 10.61 -14.37
N SER A 74 -18.23 10.17 -13.15
CA SER A 74 -19.01 10.71 -12.02
C SER A 74 -18.70 12.19 -11.79
N HIS A 75 -19.64 12.93 -11.22
CA HIS A 75 -19.41 14.35 -10.89
C HIS A 75 -18.17 14.52 -9.99
N GLY A 76 -17.32 15.50 -10.29
CA GLY A 76 -16.07 15.75 -9.54
C GLY A 76 -14.91 14.79 -9.85
N TRP A 77 -15.01 13.97 -10.90
CA TRP A 77 -13.96 12.99 -11.26
C TRP A 77 -12.57 13.60 -11.43
N ARG A 78 -12.46 14.82 -11.96
CA ARG A 78 -11.16 15.51 -12.14
C ARG A 78 -10.47 15.74 -10.80
N GLN A 79 -11.20 16.23 -9.80
CA GLN A 79 -10.68 16.44 -8.45
C GLN A 79 -10.34 15.10 -7.78
N ALA A 80 -11.18 14.08 -7.98
CA ALA A 80 -10.92 12.74 -7.45
C ALA A 80 -9.68 12.11 -8.09
N LEU A 81 -9.47 12.23 -9.41
CA LEU A 81 -8.28 11.73 -10.09
C LEU A 81 -7.01 12.51 -9.69
N LEU A 82 -7.09 13.82 -9.50
CA LEU A 82 -5.97 14.61 -9.00
C LEU A 82 -5.58 14.19 -7.59
N ALA A 83 -6.56 14.07 -6.69
CA ALA A 83 -6.34 13.59 -5.33
C ALA A 83 -5.75 12.16 -5.33
N LEU A 84 -6.24 11.28 -6.23
CA LEU A 84 -5.72 9.94 -6.41
C LEU A 84 -4.26 9.96 -6.88
N ALA A 85 -3.93 10.78 -7.88
CA ALA A 85 -2.56 10.89 -8.39
C ALA A 85 -1.60 11.37 -7.30
N ILE A 86 -1.93 12.45 -6.57
CA ILE A 86 -1.13 12.97 -5.46
C ILE A 86 -0.98 11.90 -4.36
N SER A 87 -2.09 11.27 -3.94
CA SER A 87 -2.08 10.26 -2.89
C SER A 87 -1.31 9.00 -3.29
N THR A 88 -1.34 8.62 -4.57
CA THR A 88 -0.57 7.49 -5.10
C THR A 88 0.92 7.83 -5.14
N THR A 89 1.29 9.02 -5.59
CA THR A 89 2.69 9.47 -5.66
C THR A 89 3.33 9.50 -4.27
N PHE A 90 2.80 10.32 -3.38
CA PHE A 90 3.38 10.49 -2.04
C PHE A 90 3.12 9.30 -1.13
N GLY A 91 1.94 8.68 -1.22
CA GLY A 91 1.63 7.46 -0.48
C GLY A 91 2.44 6.26 -0.97
N GLY A 92 2.71 6.15 -2.26
CA GLY A 92 3.59 5.14 -2.84
C GLY A 92 5.04 5.31 -2.40
N PHE A 93 5.53 6.56 -2.35
CA PHE A 93 6.86 6.87 -1.81
C PHE A 93 6.98 6.40 -0.35
N VAL A 94 6.03 6.83 0.50
CA VAL A 94 6.01 6.44 1.93
C VAL A 94 5.88 4.93 2.10
N PHE A 95 5.00 4.28 1.32
CA PHE A 95 4.82 2.82 1.36
C PHE A 95 6.12 2.09 1.02
N THR A 96 6.77 2.45 -0.09
CA THR A 96 8.00 1.81 -0.54
C THR A 96 9.15 2.09 0.44
N ALA A 97 9.30 3.34 0.91
CA ALA A 97 10.33 3.70 1.87
C ALA A 97 10.17 2.94 3.20
N VAL A 98 8.97 2.92 3.76
CA VAL A 98 8.68 2.23 5.02
C VAL A 98 8.91 0.72 4.88
N THR A 99 8.36 0.09 3.84
CA THR A 99 8.53 -1.36 3.65
C THR A 99 9.97 -1.77 3.36
N PHE A 100 10.78 -0.89 2.79
CA PHE A 100 12.20 -1.15 2.56
C PHE A 100 13.06 -0.90 3.81
N LEU A 101 12.78 0.19 4.54
CA LEU A 101 13.63 0.63 5.65
C LEU A 101 13.32 -0.05 6.99
N VAL A 102 12.09 -0.55 7.19
CA VAL A 102 11.67 -1.16 8.47
C VAL A 102 12.60 -2.28 8.94
N PRO A 103 12.99 -3.27 8.11
CA PRO A 103 13.92 -4.31 8.58
C PRO A 103 15.23 -3.72 9.10
N ARG A 104 15.82 -2.78 8.35
CA ARG A 104 17.06 -2.12 8.74
C ARG A 104 16.90 -1.23 9.98
N TYR A 105 15.76 -0.58 10.12
CA TYR A 105 15.44 0.23 11.27
C TYR A 105 15.32 -0.62 12.54
N LEU A 106 14.63 -1.76 12.47
CA LEU A 106 14.53 -2.70 13.57
C LEU A 106 15.89 -3.27 13.95
N GLU A 107 16.72 -3.63 12.99
CA GLU A 107 18.09 -4.12 13.23
C GLU A 107 18.93 -3.11 14.03
N LEU A 108 18.90 -1.83 13.67
CA LEU A 108 19.73 -0.79 14.29
C LEU A 108 19.22 -0.31 15.65
N TYR A 109 17.90 -0.26 15.86
CA TYR A 109 17.32 0.35 17.06
C TYR A 109 16.70 -0.66 18.04
N MET A 110 16.88 -1.97 17.77
CA MET A 110 16.56 -3.06 18.71
C MET A 110 17.84 -3.77 19.20
N GLU A 111 18.93 -3.04 19.41
CA GLU A 111 20.27 -3.55 19.77
C GLU A 111 20.28 -4.52 20.97
N ASN A 112 19.38 -4.34 21.92
CA ASN A 112 19.29 -5.22 23.10
C ASN A 112 18.92 -6.68 22.79
N LEU A 113 18.53 -7.00 21.55
CA LEU A 113 18.10 -8.34 21.13
C LEU A 113 19.15 -9.09 20.30
N MET A 114 20.32 -8.49 19.99
CA MET A 114 21.35 -9.08 19.11
C MET A 114 20.74 -9.82 17.92
N LEU A 115 20.00 -9.09 17.09
CA LEU A 115 19.17 -9.69 16.05
C LEU A 115 20.03 -10.31 14.95
N SER A 116 19.88 -11.62 14.75
CA SER A 116 20.34 -12.26 13.52
C SER A 116 19.49 -11.77 12.33
N VAL A 117 20.00 -11.90 11.10
CA VAL A 117 19.26 -11.54 9.87
C VAL A 117 17.89 -12.23 9.81
N ALA A 118 17.82 -13.50 10.25
CA ALA A 118 16.56 -14.25 10.32
C ALA A 118 15.59 -13.65 11.36
N MET A 119 16.08 -13.20 12.50
CA MET A 119 15.26 -12.57 13.53
C MET A 119 14.75 -11.21 13.12
N THR A 120 15.58 -10.41 12.47
CA THR A 120 15.19 -9.13 11.85
C THR A 120 14.09 -9.35 10.81
N GLY A 121 14.25 -10.36 9.95
CA GLY A 121 13.24 -10.75 8.97
C GLY A 121 11.93 -11.19 9.62
N LEU A 122 11.99 -11.95 10.71
CA LEU A 122 10.82 -12.40 11.47
C LEU A 122 10.06 -11.21 12.08
N LEU A 123 10.77 -10.28 12.72
CA LEU A 123 10.15 -9.08 13.33
C LEU A 123 9.50 -8.18 12.28
N ALA A 124 10.18 -7.93 11.16
CA ALA A 124 9.61 -7.16 10.07
C ALA A 124 8.36 -7.83 9.48
N SER A 125 8.40 -9.16 9.30
CA SER A 125 7.26 -9.95 8.84
C SER A 125 6.09 -9.88 9.81
N PHE A 126 6.34 -9.94 11.10
CA PHE A 126 5.32 -9.80 12.15
C PHE A 126 4.64 -8.43 12.09
N VAL A 127 5.43 -7.35 11.96
CA VAL A 127 4.91 -5.99 11.79
C VAL A 127 4.02 -5.91 10.55
N TYR A 128 4.46 -6.44 9.40
CA TYR A 128 3.70 -6.37 8.16
C TYR A 128 2.46 -7.27 8.19
N ALA A 129 2.54 -8.47 8.78
CA ALA A 129 1.41 -9.37 8.88
C ALA A 129 0.27 -8.77 9.72
N ILE A 130 0.59 -8.25 10.92
CA ILE A 130 -0.41 -7.55 11.76
C ILE A 130 -0.98 -6.35 11.00
N SER A 131 -0.12 -5.56 10.39
CA SER A 131 -0.52 -4.34 9.67
C SER A 131 -1.40 -4.64 8.45
N SER A 132 -1.27 -5.83 7.85
CA SER A 132 -2.10 -6.24 6.71
C SER A 132 -3.60 -6.29 7.06
N PHE A 133 -3.95 -6.63 8.29
CA PHE A 133 -5.34 -6.66 8.75
C PHE A 133 -5.98 -5.26 8.77
N SER A 134 -5.20 -4.19 8.86
CA SER A 134 -5.71 -2.83 8.79
C SER A 134 -6.48 -2.56 7.50
N GLN A 135 -6.14 -3.23 6.40
CA GLN A 135 -6.85 -3.08 5.13
C GLN A 135 -8.30 -3.54 5.20
N VAL A 136 -8.58 -4.64 5.93
CA VAL A 136 -9.94 -5.14 6.15
C VAL A 136 -10.74 -4.14 7.00
N VAL A 137 -10.11 -3.62 8.06
CA VAL A 137 -10.71 -2.61 8.95
C VAL A 137 -11.04 -1.35 8.16
N VAL A 138 -10.09 -0.83 7.40
CA VAL A 138 -10.28 0.36 6.57
C VAL A 138 -11.31 0.10 5.46
N GLY A 139 -11.29 -1.07 4.83
CA GLY A 139 -12.29 -1.49 3.85
C GLY A 139 -13.71 -1.47 4.43
N TRP A 140 -13.87 -1.93 5.68
CA TRP A 140 -15.13 -1.88 6.40
C TRP A 140 -15.60 -0.43 6.68
N PHE A 141 -14.66 0.47 7.01
CA PHE A 141 -14.97 1.89 7.19
C PHE A 141 -15.38 2.58 5.88
N ILE A 142 -14.74 2.27 4.76
CA ILE A 142 -15.06 2.83 3.43
C ILE A 142 -16.50 2.52 3.02
N ASP A 143 -17.05 1.35 3.42
CA ASP A 143 -18.43 0.98 3.14
C ASP A 143 -19.46 1.78 3.96
N ARG A 144 -19.04 2.46 5.04
CA ARG A 144 -19.88 3.19 5.99
C ARG A 144 -19.67 4.69 5.97
N ILE A 145 -18.43 5.11 5.78
CA ILE A 145 -18.00 6.50 5.87
C ILE A 145 -17.46 6.94 4.52
N SER A 146 -17.46 8.25 4.26
CA SER A 146 -16.88 8.80 3.03
C SER A 146 -15.39 8.46 2.91
N PRO A 147 -14.90 7.99 1.76
CA PRO A 147 -13.47 7.77 1.52
C PRO A 147 -12.62 9.00 1.80
N LYS A 148 -13.16 10.20 1.64
CA LYS A 148 -12.51 11.47 2.01
C LYS A 148 -12.14 11.51 3.48
N ILE A 149 -13.10 11.20 4.36
CA ILE A 149 -12.88 11.22 5.82
C ILE A 149 -11.93 10.10 6.22
N VAL A 150 -12.10 8.90 5.64
CA VAL A 150 -11.23 7.76 5.94
C VAL A 150 -9.79 8.05 5.52
N LEU A 151 -9.58 8.64 4.30
CA LEU A 151 -8.25 9.03 3.84
C LEU A 151 -7.62 10.08 4.75
N PHE A 152 -8.41 11.07 5.19
CA PHE A 152 -7.96 12.11 6.10
C PHE A 152 -7.47 11.50 7.43
N ILE A 153 -8.26 10.65 8.07
CA ILE A 153 -7.91 9.99 9.35
C ILE A 153 -6.67 9.11 9.18
N VAL A 154 -6.62 8.31 8.13
CA VAL A 154 -5.50 7.41 7.85
C VAL A 154 -4.22 8.20 7.59
N SER A 155 -4.30 9.34 6.91
CA SER A 155 -3.13 10.19 6.64
C SER A 155 -2.61 10.90 7.89
N ILE A 156 -3.50 11.36 8.78
CA ILE A 156 -3.10 11.90 10.09
C ILE A 156 -2.44 10.81 10.94
N GLY A 157 -3.04 9.61 10.98
CA GLY A 157 -2.44 8.48 11.70
C GLY A 157 -1.03 8.15 11.20
N LYS A 158 -0.79 8.20 9.87
CA LYS A 158 0.57 8.05 9.32
C LYS A 158 1.54 9.11 9.84
N ILE A 159 1.16 10.39 9.80
CA ILE A 159 2.02 11.47 10.30
C ILE A 159 2.42 11.19 11.75
N VAL A 160 1.44 10.94 12.60
CA VAL A 160 1.66 10.76 14.04
C VAL A 160 2.52 9.52 14.32
N PHE A 161 2.14 8.37 13.78
CA PHE A 161 2.80 7.11 14.16
C PHE A 161 4.14 6.89 13.47
N ILE A 162 4.36 7.39 12.25
CA ILE A 162 5.70 7.38 11.62
C ILE A 162 6.63 8.29 12.42
N TYR A 163 6.16 9.47 12.83
CA TYR A 163 6.96 10.38 13.64
C TYR A 163 7.26 9.79 15.02
N LEU A 164 6.28 9.20 15.71
CA LEU A 164 6.51 8.55 17.00
C LEU A 164 7.49 7.37 16.85
N ALA A 165 7.37 6.56 15.81
CA ALA A 165 8.30 5.48 15.56
C ALA A 165 9.75 5.97 15.36
N SER A 166 9.94 7.20 14.86
CA SER A 166 11.28 7.80 14.72
C SER A 166 11.90 8.32 16.02
N GLN A 167 11.11 8.44 17.11
CA GLN A 167 11.56 9.00 18.38
C GLN A 167 11.85 7.95 19.46
N PHE A 168 11.48 6.69 19.23
CA PHE A 168 11.59 5.63 20.24
C PHE A 168 12.42 4.46 19.73
N ASP A 169 13.01 3.72 20.68
CA ASP A 169 13.81 2.52 20.46
C ASP A 169 13.18 1.30 21.14
N GLY A 170 13.71 0.11 20.87
CA GLY A 170 13.29 -1.14 21.50
C GLY A 170 11.82 -1.49 21.29
N TYR A 171 11.14 -1.97 22.31
CA TYR A 171 9.73 -2.41 22.21
C TYR A 171 8.76 -1.27 21.90
N LYS A 172 9.07 -0.04 22.33
CA LYS A 172 8.24 1.12 22.00
C LYS A 172 8.31 1.42 20.50
N LEU A 173 9.50 1.33 19.91
CA LEU A 173 9.67 1.41 18.47
C LEU A 173 8.81 0.36 17.75
N LEU A 174 8.89 -0.91 18.16
CA LEU A 174 8.12 -1.99 17.52
C LEU A 174 6.62 -1.71 17.55
N PHE A 175 6.11 -1.23 18.69
CA PHE A 175 4.70 -0.86 18.84
C PHE A 175 4.30 0.27 17.90
N PHE A 176 5.02 1.41 17.92
CA PHE A 176 4.68 2.55 17.09
C PHE A 176 4.92 2.29 15.60
N MET A 177 5.94 1.49 15.26
CA MET A 177 6.20 1.06 13.89
C MET A 177 5.06 0.19 13.36
N THR A 178 4.54 -0.75 14.15
CA THR A 178 3.38 -1.56 13.76
C THR A 178 2.16 -0.68 13.48
N LEU A 179 1.88 0.30 14.34
CA LEU A 179 0.79 1.25 14.10
C LEU A 179 1.04 2.10 12.85
N ALA A 180 2.26 2.61 12.66
CA ALA A 180 2.62 3.37 11.47
C ALA A 180 2.35 2.58 10.18
N VAL A 181 2.80 1.32 10.13
CA VAL A 181 2.58 0.44 8.97
C VAL A 181 1.09 0.10 8.80
N CYS A 182 0.31 -0.04 9.87
CA CYS A 182 -1.15 -0.18 9.79
C CYS A 182 -1.79 0.97 9.00
N PHE A 183 -1.40 2.20 9.27
CA PHE A 183 -1.91 3.36 8.55
C PHE A 183 -1.33 3.49 7.14
N VAL A 184 -0.11 3.04 6.90
CA VAL A 184 0.49 2.99 5.55
C VAL A 184 -0.27 1.99 4.68
N PHE A 185 -0.51 0.78 5.16
CA PHE A 185 -1.22 -0.27 4.43
C PHE A 185 -2.71 0.05 4.27
N GLY A 186 -3.32 0.68 5.27
CA GLY A 186 -4.72 1.10 5.27
C GLY A 186 -5.07 2.10 4.16
N GLN A 187 -4.10 2.80 3.58
CA GLN A 187 -4.36 3.73 2.46
C GLN A 187 -4.74 3.00 1.17
N ILE A 188 -4.24 1.78 0.94
CA ILE A 188 -4.40 1.05 -0.33
C ILE A 188 -5.87 0.88 -0.71
N PRO A 189 -6.75 0.28 0.13
CA PRO A 189 -8.14 0.08 -0.24
C PRO A 189 -8.91 1.39 -0.43
N ILE A 190 -8.46 2.51 0.17
CA ILE A 190 -9.09 3.82 -0.01
C ILE A 190 -8.88 4.31 -1.45
N ILE A 191 -7.64 4.25 -1.93
CA ILE A 191 -7.27 4.66 -3.29
C ILE A 191 -8.04 3.84 -4.32
N ASP A 192 -8.14 2.51 -4.12
CA ASP A 192 -8.87 1.62 -5.00
C ASP A 192 -10.38 1.90 -4.97
N ALA A 193 -10.94 2.20 -3.80
CA ALA A 193 -12.35 2.56 -3.67
C ALA A 193 -12.68 3.91 -4.35
N VAL A 194 -11.78 4.90 -4.27
CA VAL A 194 -11.91 6.18 -4.97
C VAL A 194 -11.91 5.93 -6.49
N MET A 195 -10.97 5.11 -6.99
CA MET A 195 -10.90 4.76 -8.41
C MET A 195 -12.20 4.10 -8.88
N VAL A 196 -12.70 3.07 -8.17
CA VAL A 196 -13.93 2.36 -8.53
C VAL A 196 -15.15 3.28 -8.52
N ARG A 197 -15.17 4.29 -7.66
CA ARG A 197 -16.31 5.20 -7.49
C ARG A 197 -16.41 6.28 -8.57
N TYR A 198 -15.27 6.82 -9.01
CA TYR A 198 -15.24 7.99 -9.89
C TYR A 198 -14.90 7.66 -11.35
N VAL A 199 -14.30 6.48 -11.60
CA VAL A 199 -13.86 6.06 -12.93
C VAL A 199 -14.83 5.02 -13.50
N PRO A 200 -15.42 5.26 -14.70
CA PRO A 200 -16.29 4.30 -15.37
C PRO A 200 -15.52 3.04 -15.78
N ASP A 201 -16.22 1.91 -15.86
CA ASP A 201 -15.63 0.58 -16.08
C ASP A 201 -14.71 0.53 -17.30
N GLY A 202 -15.09 1.16 -18.40
CA GLY A 202 -14.28 1.20 -19.63
C GLY A 202 -12.93 1.93 -19.50
N TRP A 203 -12.76 2.76 -18.48
CA TRP A 203 -11.53 3.51 -18.22
C TRP A 203 -10.70 2.97 -17.05
N ARG A 204 -11.28 2.07 -16.23
CA ARG A 204 -10.62 1.56 -15.01
C ARG A 204 -9.25 0.96 -15.27
N ASN A 205 -9.13 0.12 -16.31
CA ASN A 205 -7.85 -0.52 -16.62
C ASN A 205 -6.77 0.51 -16.99
N ARG A 206 -7.13 1.56 -17.73
CA ARG A 206 -6.20 2.65 -18.09
C ARG A 206 -5.74 3.44 -16.87
N VAL A 207 -6.69 3.82 -16.00
CA VAL A 207 -6.38 4.54 -14.75
C VAL A 207 -5.57 3.67 -13.80
N LEU A 208 -5.89 2.37 -13.73
CA LEU A 208 -5.13 1.41 -12.94
C LEU A 208 -3.69 1.27 -13.45
N SER A 209 -3.49 1.17 -14.77
CA SER A 209 -2.15 1.13 -15.36
C SER A 209 -1.35 2.39 -15.07
N MET A 210 -1.97 3.57 -15.19
CA MET A 210 -1.32 4.85 -14.83
C MET A 210 -0.96 4.91 -13.34
N LYS A 211 -1.85 4.41 -12.46
CA LYS A 211 -1.58 4.31 -11.02
C LYS A 211 -0.34 3.44 -10.77
N PHE A 212 -0.22 2.28 -11.43
CA PHE A 212 0.94 1.41 -11.29
C PHE A 212 2.23 2.04 -11.82
N VAL A 213 2.18 2.71 -12.98
CA VAL A 213 3.34 3.43 -13.55
C VAL A 213 3.81 4.52 -12.58
N LEU A 214 2.89 5.30 -12.02
CA LEU A 214 3.22 6.31 -11.01
C LEU A 214 3.84 5.67 -9.76
N ASN A 215 3.23 4.62 -9.23
CA ASN A 215 3.71 3.96 -8.01
C ASN A 215 5.10 3.34 -8.20
N LEU A 216 5.33 2.64 -9.31
CA LEU A 216 6.62 2.03 -9.62
C LEU A 216 7.69 3.09 -9.92
N GLY A 217 7.34 4.11 -10.72
CA GLY A 217 8.26 5.22 -11.03
C GLY A 217 8.70 5.96 -9.78
N VAL A 218 7.77 6.28 -8.90
CA VAL A 218 8.08 6.92 -7.61
C VAL A 218 8.83 5.97 -6.69
N GLY A 219 8.43 4.69 -6.65
CA GLY A 219 9.13 3.66 -5.87
C GLY A 219 10.61 3.53 -6.25
N ALA A 220 10.93 3.63 -7.55
CA ALA A 220 12.31 3.59 -8.02
C ALA A 220 13.18 4.77 -7.51
N THR A 221 12.59 5.89 -7.13
CA THR A 221 13.33 7.05 -6.59
C THR A 221 13.61 6.92 -5.09
N VAL A 222 12.93 6.01 -4.39
CA VAL A 222 13.04 5.88 -2.92
C VAL A 222 14.45 5.51 -2.49
N LEU A 223 15.02 4.46 -3.07
CA LEU A 223 16.35 3.99 -2.70
C LEU A 223 17.44 5.02 -2.95
N PRO A 224 17.54 5.64 -4.15
CA PRO A 224 18.50 6.71 -4.38
C PRO A 224 18.34 7.89 -3.41
N THR A 225 17.08 8.27 -3.10
CA THR A 225 16.81 9.37 -2.17
C THR A 225 17.28 9.03 -0.74
N CYS A 226 16.94 7.83 -0.26
CA CYS A 226 17.37 7.37 1.07
C CYS A 226 18.89 7.25 1.15
N SER A 227 19.56 6.66 0.13
CA SER A 227 21.01 6.56 0.07
C SER A 227 21.68 7.93 0.11
N PHE A 228 21.21 8.86 -0.73
CA PHE A 228 21.72 10.23 -0.76
C PHE A 228 21.62 10.93 0.61
N MET A 229 20.50 10.75 1.33
CA MET A 229 20.34 11.34 2.65
C MET A 229 21.31 10.71 3.67
N LEU A 230 21.45 9.37 3.67
CA LEU A 230 22.38 8.66 4.53
C LEU A 230 23.85 9.07 4.24
N ASP A 231 24.22 9.23 2.98
CA ASP A 231 25.57 9.68 2.56
C ASP A 231 25.85 11.12 3.01
N LYS A 232 24.82 11.94 3.17
CA LYS A 232 24.93 13.30 3.75
C LYS A 232 25.01 13.29 5.28
N GLY A 233 24.97 12.13 5.93
CA GLY A 233 25.08 11.99 7.38
C GLY A 233 23.77 12.05 8.16
N TYR A 234 22.62 12.08 7.46
CA TYR A 234 21.33 11.98 8.14
C TYR A 234 21.15 10.60 8.77
N LYS A 235 20.59 10.57 9.98
CA LYS A 235 20.25 9.32 10.66
C LYS A 235 18.98 8.69 10.06
N LEU A 236 18.85 7.37 10.21
CA LEU A 236 17.68 6.66 9.73
C LEU A 236 16.38 7.15 10.42
N SER A 237 16.44 7.55 11.70
CA SER A 237 15.33 8.17 12.42
C SER A 237 14.88 9.50 11.81
N GLU A 238 15.82 10.30 11.30
CA GLU A 238 15.52 11.54 10.61
C GLU A 238 14.80 11.28 9.27
N LEU A 239 15.22 10.22 8.55
CA LEU A 239 14.51 9.79 7.32
C LEU A 239 13.04 9.46 7.62
N PHE A 240 12.77 8.72 8.70
CA PHE A 240 11.39 8.43 9.10
C PHE A 240 10.61 9.71 9.47
N SER A 241 11.26 10.67 10.14
CA SER A 241 10.66 11.97 10.41
C SER A 241 10.31 12.71 9.10
N PHE A 242 11.19 12.69 8.10
CA PHE A 242 10.89 13.25 6.76
C PHE A 242 9.73 12.53 6.08
N LEU A 243 9.66 11.20 6.18
CA LEU A 243 8.54 10.44 5.60
C LEU A 243 7.18 10.84 6.20
N SER A 244 7.15 11.25 7.47
CA SER A 244 5.92 11.76 8.08
C SER A 244 5.43 13.03 7.40
N LEU A 245 6.34 13.93 6.97
CA LEU A 245 6.00 15.17 6.27
C LEU A 245 5.36 14.92 4.89
N PHE A 246 5.79 13.87 4.16
CA PHE A 246 5.12 13.51 2.90
C PHE A 246 3.64 13.16 3.10
N SER A 247 3.30 12.63 4.27
CA SER A 247 1.90 12.31 4.60
C SER A 247 1.03 13.56 4.79
N VAL A 248 1.61 14.73 5.08
CA VAL A 248 0.89 16.02 5.12
C VAL A 248 0.31 16.35 3.75
N ILE A 249 1.07 16.08 2.67
CA ILE A 249 0.59 16.31 1.30
C ILE A 249 -0.63 15.43 1.00
N ILE A 250 -0.67 14.22 1.55
CA ILE A 250 -1.82 13.32 1.38
C ILE A 250 -3.04 13.82 2.16
N VAL A 251 -2.83 14.44 3.33
CA VAL A 251 -3.91 15.12 4.08
C VAL A 251 -4.50 16.24 3.21
N LEU A 252 -3.66 17.08 2.60
CA LEU A 252 -4.13 18.14 1.70
C LEU A 252 -4.85 17.54 0.47
N ALA A 253 -4.33 16.46 -0.12
CA ALA A 253 -4.99 15.77 -1.22
C ALA A 253 -6.36 15.20 -0.81
N SER A 254 -6.54 14.75 0.45
CA SER A 254 -7.82 14.26 0.93
C SER A 254 -8.91 15.35 0.94
N ILE A 255 -8.52 16.62 1.12
CA ILE A 255 -9.45 17.77 1.10
C ILE A 255 -10.00 17.98 -0.31
N LEU A 256 -9.20 17.69 -1.35
CA LEU A 256 -9.61 17.80 -2.76
C LEU A 256 -10.68 16.77 -3.15
N LEU A 257 -10.82 15.67 -2.41
CA LEU A 257 -11.85 14.67 -2.71
C LEU A 257 -13.25 15.29 -2.55
N PRO A 258 -14.15 15.08 -3.54
CA PRO A 258 -15.50 15.60 -3.47
C PRO A 258 -16.26 15.07 -2.24
N SER A 259 -17.07 15.92 -1.62
CA SER A 259 -17.92 15.52 -0.49
C SER A 259 -19.12 14.68 -0.95
N GLN A 260 -19.57 13.75 -0.13
CA GLN A 260 -20.65 12.79 -0.46
C GLN A 260 -22.05 13.39 -0.65
N SER A 261 -22.27 14.67 -0.44
CA SER A 261 -23.59 15.29 -0.57
C SER A 261 -24.18 15.15 -1.98
N SER A 262 -23.33 15.12 -3.02
CA SER A 262 -23.76 14.92 -4.41
C SER A 262 -24.12 13.46 -4.75
N THR A 263 -23.50 12.49 -4.09
CA THR A 263 -23.67 11.05 -4.40
C THR A 263 -24.96 10.44 -3.79
N ARG A 264 -25.48 11.05 -2.73
CA ARG A 264 -26.75 10.61 -2.10
C ARG A 264 -27.96 10.98 -2.95
N ALA A 265 -27.89 12.12 -3.63
CA ALA A 265 -28.92 12.55 -4.58
C ALA A 265 -28.96 11.63 -5.83
N GLU A 266 -27.80 11.22 -6.36
CA GLU A 266 -27.71 10.29 -7.48
C GLU A 266 -28.27 8.90 -7.15
N ARG A 267 -28.02 8.37 -5.94
CA ARG A 267 -28.57 7.06 -5.51
C ARG A 267 -30.09 7.07 -5.39
N MET A 268 -30.72 8.20 -5.14
CA MET A 268 -32.17 8.31 -5.12
C MET A 268 -32.80 8.31 -6.53
N ILE A 269 -32.05 8.77 -7.53
CA ILE A 269 -32.50 8.80 -8.94
C ILE A 269 -32.43 7.41 -9.58
N PHE A 270 -31.44 6.58 -9.20
CA PHE A 270 -31.28 5.22 -9.74
C PHE A 270 -32.06 4.13 -8.96
N ARG A 271 -32.85 4.51 -7.97
CA ARG A 271 -33.71 3.59 -7.18
C ARG A 271 -35.20 3.64 -7.60
N LYS A 272 -35.50 4.33 -8.68
CA LYS A 272 -36.77 4.26 -9.41
C LYS A 272 -36.53 3.45 -10.74
#